data_900e14a28ee5b341c338378e0d0e4d9f
#
_entry.id   900e14a28ee5b341c338378e0d0e4d9f
#
_cell.length_a   1.000
_cell.length_b   1.000
_cell.length_c   1.000
_cell.angle_alpha   90.00
_cell.angle_beta   90.00
_cell.angle_gamma   90.00
#
_symmetry.space_group_name_H-M   'P 1'
#
loop_
_entity.id
_entity.type
_entity.pdbx_description
1 polymer ?
#
loop_
_entity_poly.entity_id
_entity_poly.type
_entity_poly.pdbx_seq_one_letter_code
_entity_poly.pdbx_strand_id
1 'polypeptide(L)'
;MTFRKRYCGLLLAGLVSLGACGDQQDTFRLLAPAQRFDAEIATELAAVLEQNSRHRIKIVPLPAGFETPLEALEAGHADLAFTSNTQSYRQGITTVMPIYPTVLHILYRRGRSADSAEDLLRGATVNAGPVGSASRQLLTEIMASLDIEESDVTFVDKPTTLPDVNLVYVPISPQPIRALLEQEGVAGQYTFLSFGSPEDVGSGGEIDRAVLLNPRVSPFIIPVGTYGDLPEEPVLTLAVDKLLVSRPGLDGAVVYDLINEIRRLQPALAAKRPFLFRDLGADFDASGSTFVLHPGSQAFSVRDEPTLYERYSGVAEVLVTLVIGLISGGYAVIQIYNRRRKNRIDGFYTDVMEIRDSINERSSENEKAAAVEKVRELQNEAFDMLVREKLAADDSFRIFITLSNDIIAELR
;
A
#
# COMPACT_ATOMS: atom_id res chain seq x y z
N MET A 1 -29.83 40.94 -27.99
CA MET A 1 -29.28 41.24 -26.67
C MET A 1 -30.03 40.39 -25.62
N THR A 2 -30.04 39.03 -25.73
CA THR A 2 -30.73 38.12 -24.81
C THR A 2 -30.21 36.69 -24.91
N PHE A 3 -28.87 36.47 -24.80
CA PHE A 3 -28.31 35.12 -24.88
C PHE A 3 -27.26 34.78 -23.79
N ARG A 4 -27.19 35.56 -22.70
CA ARG A 4 -26.10 35.43 -21.72
C ARG A 4 -26.52 35.04 -20.29
N LYS A 5 -27.77 34.64 -20.02
CA LYS A 5 -28.25 34.35 -18.67
C LYS A 5 -28.67 32.90 -18.38
N ARG A 6 -28.44 31.94 -19.30
CA ARG A 6 -28.89 30.54 -19.09
C ARG A 6 -27.80 29.52 -18.70
N TYR A 7 -26.53 29.91 -18.67
CA TYR A 7 -25.42 28.97 -18.35
C TYR A 7 -24.87 29.09 -16.92
N CYS A 8 -25.24 30.10 -16.15
CA CYS A 8 -24.79 30.25 -14.75
C CYS A 8 -25.59 29.41 -13.75
N GLY A 9 -26.77 28.92 -14.13
CA GLY A 9 -27.62 28.12 -13.23
C GLY A 9 -27.26 26.62 -13.19
N LEU A 10 -26.59 26.10 -14.22
CA LEU A 10 -26.25 24.66 -14.32
C LEU A 10 -24.92 24.30 -13.63
N LEU A 11 -24.04 25.27 -13.39
CA LEU A 11 -22.78 25.07 -12.68
C LEU A 11 -22.95 25.08 -11.14
N LEU A 12 -24.01 25.71 -10.63
CA LEU A 12 -24.29 25.72 -9.18
C LEU A 12 -25.08 24.47 -8.71
N ALA A 13 -25.82 23.81 -9.59
CA ALA A 13 -26.55 22.58 -9.25
C ALA A 13 -25.65 21.32 -9.18
N GLY A 14 -24.46 21.35 -9.77
CA GLY A 14 -23.49 20.24 -9.73
C GLY A 14 -22.62 20.20 -8.46
N LEU A 15 -22.59 21.25 -7.66
CA LEU A 15 -21.74 21.35 -6.45
C LEU A 15 -22.47 20.96 -5.15
N VAL A 16 -23.78 20.74 -5.18
CA VAL A 16 -24.57 20.40 -3.98
C VAL A 16 -24.71 18.89 -3.78
N SER A 17 -24.37 18.05 -4.77
CA SER A 17 -24.45 16.59 -4.66
C SER A 17 -23.18 15.89 -4.11
N LEU A 18 -22.14 16.62 -3.72
CA LEU A 18 -20.91 16.09 -3.13
C LEU A 18 -20.90 16.08 -1.59
N GLY A 19 -22.01 16.41 -0.95
CA GLY A 19 -22.10 16.56 0.52
C GLY A 19 -22.82 15.45 1.26
N ALA A 20 -23.15 14.31 0.63
CA ALA A 20 -23.79 13.17 1.31
C ALA A 20 -22.85 11.95 1.38
N CYS A 21 -21.59 12.12 1.82
CA CYS A 21 -20.90 11.05 2.53
C CYS A 21 -21.55 10.99 3.92
N GLY A 22 -22.67 10.30 4.02
CA GLY A 22 -23.24 9.89 5.29
C GLY A 22 -22.18 9.07 6.02
N ASP A 23 -21.97 9.37 7.29
CA ASP A 23 -21.18 8.57 8.23
C ASP A 23 -21.80 7.15 8.28
N GLN A 24 -21.48 6.31 7.31
CA GLN A 24 -22.01 4.95 7.23
C GLN A 24 -21.25 4.15 8.30
N GLN A 25 -21.95 3.85 9.37
CA GLN A 25 -21.44 3.04 10.47
C GLN A 25 -21.39 1.58 10.02
N ASP A 26 -20.20 1.09 9.72
CA ASP A 26 -20.02 -0.29 9.29
C ASP A 26 -20.03 -1.21 10.52
N THR A 27 -20.87 -2.23 10.46
CA THR A 27 -20.95 -3.28 11.47
C THR A 27 -20.47 -4.59 10.89
N PHE A 28 -19.35 -5.09 11.40
CA PHE A 28 -18.76 -6.36 11.02
C PHE A 28 -19.26 -7.50 11.91
N ARG A 29 -19.66 -8.61 11.32
CA ARG A 29 -19.99 -9.83 12.04
C ARG A 29 -18.70 -10.64 12.19
N LEU A 30 -18.22 -10.81 13.42
CA LEU A 30 -17.08 -11.64 13.76
C LEU A 30 -17.56 -12.98 14.35
N LEU A 31 -17.16 -14.11 13.76
CA LEU A 31 -17.46 -15.42 14.34
C LEU A 31 -16.84 -15.56 15.71
N ALA A 32 -17.63 -16.01 16.66
CA ALA A 32 -17.18 -16.27 18.02
C ALA A 32 -16.07 -17.32 18.00
N PRO A 33 -14.86 -17.00 18.51
CA PRO A 33 -13.80 -17.98 18.60
C PRO A 33 -14.16 -19.12 19.57
N ALA A 34 -13.78 -20.34 19.19
CA ALA A 34 -14.03 -21.52 20.04
C ALA A 34 -13.16 -21.53 21.30
N GLN A 35 -11.94 -21.00 21.23
CA GLN A 35 -11.04 -20.93 22.37
C GLN A 35 -11.41 -19.76 23.27
N ARG A 36 -11.50 -20.01 24.58
CA ARG A 36 -11.89 -18.99 25.57
C ARG A 36 -11.04 -17.73 25.52
N PHE A 37 -9.73 -17.91 25.42
CA PHE A 37 -8.79 -16.76 25.33
C PHE A 37 -9.05 -15.88 24.10
N ASP A 38 -9.20 -16.50 22.93
CA ASP A 38 -9.49 -15.79 21.68
C ASP A 38 -10.85 -15.07 21.77
N ALA A 39 -11.83 -15.68 22.44
CA ALA A 39 -13.16 -15.07 22.66
C ALA A 39 -13.09 -13.84 23.58
N GLU A 40 -12.25 -13.89 24.62
CA GLU A 40 -11.97 -12.72 25.47
C GLU A 40 -11.34 -11.57 24.66
N ILE A 41 -10.34 -11.87 23.83
CA ILE A 41 -9.69 -10.91 22.95
C ILE A 41 -10.68 -10.31 21.93
N ALA A 42 -11.49 -11.15 21.30
CA ALA A 42 -12.52 -10.69 20.37
C ALA A 42 -13.51 -9.72 21.05
N THR A 43 -13.91 -10.04 22.30
CA THR A 43 -14.80 -9.20 23.08
C THR A 43 -14.16 -7.86 23.45
N GLU A 44 -12.89 -7.86 23.84
CA GLU A 44 -12.15 -6.65 24.18
C GLU A 44 -11.95 -5.75 22.94
N LEU A 45 -11.60 -6.35 21.79
CA LEU A 45 -11.48 -5.65 20.52
C LEU A 45 -12.81 -5.00 20.11
N ALA A 46 -13.91 -5.75 20.17
CA ALA A 46 -15.25 -5.26 19.87
C ALA A 46 -15.63 -4.10 20.79
N ALA A 47 -15.41 -4.22 22.11
CA ALA A 47 -15.73 -3.17 23.07
C ALA A 47 -14.92 -1.89 22.88
N VAL A 48 -13.63 -2.00 22.55
CA VAL A 48 -12.77 -0.84 22.30
C VAL A 48 -13.19 -0.12 21.02
N LEU A 49 -13.48 -0.85 19.95
CA LEU A 49 -14.01 -0.29 18.71
C LEU A 49 -15.37 0.39 18.91
N GLU A 50 -16.31 -0.24 19.62
CA GLU A 50 -17.64 0.32 19.87
C GLU A 50 -17.58 1.66 20.60
N GLN A 51 -16.65 1.81 21.55
CA GLN A 51 -16.52 3.01 22.37
C GLN A 51 -15.78 4.17 21.66
N ASN A 52 -14.88 3.86 20.73
CA ASN A 52 -13.89 4.82 20.22
C ASN A 52 -13.85 4.94 18.69
N SER A 53 -14.68 4.21 17.96
CA SER A 53 -14.69 4.16 16.50
C SER A 53 -16.10 4.26 15.93
N ARG A 54 -16.19 4.62 14.65
CA ARG A 54 -17.44 4.50 13.87
C ARG A 54 -17.74 3.07 13.48
N HIS A 55 -16.74 2.19 13.46
CA HIS A 55 -16.90 0.78 13.15
C HIS A 55 -17.29 -0.02 14.39
N ARG A 56 -18.12 -1.03 14.20
CA ARG A 56 -18.56 -1.95 15.25
C ARG A 56 -18.26 -3.37 14.86
N ILE A 57 -17.90 -4.18 15.85
CA ILE A 57 -17.77 -5.63 15.69
C ILE A 57 -18.87 -6.29 16.51
N LYS A 58 -19.75 -7.03 15.84
CA LYS A 58 -20.76 -7.87 16.47
C LYS A 58 -20.28 -9.32 16.47
N ILE A 59 -20.04 -9.88 17.65
CA ILE A 59 -19.69 -11.29 17.79
C ILE A 59 -20.94 -12.14 17.55
N VAL A 60 -20.86 -13.08 16.62
CA VAL A 60 -21.94 -13.99 16.25
C VAL A 60 -21.52 -15.45 16.50
N PRO A 61 -22.42 -16.32 16.97
CA PRO A 61 -22.10 -17.72 17.19
C PRO A 61 -21.82 -18.44 15.88
N LEU A 62 -21.08 -19.56 15.94
CA LEU A 62 -20.91 -20.44 14.79
C LEU A 62 -22.29 -21.01 14.42
N PRO A 63 -22.75 -20.86 13.16
CA PRO A 63 -24.05 -21.37 12.75
C PRO A 63 -24.11 -22.90 12.80
N ALA A 64 -25.29 -23.45 13.05
CA ALA A 64 -25.49 -24.90 13.02
C ALA A 64 -25.18 -25.47 11.63
N GLY A 65 -24.50 -26.60 11.58
CA GLY A 65 -24.12 -27.29 10.33
C GLY A 65 -22.71 -26.94 9.82
N PHE A 66 -21.98 -26.06 10.51
CA PHE A 66 -20.57 -25.78 10.22
C PHE A 66 -19.70 -26.34 11.36
N GLU A 67 -18.59 -26.99 10.98
CA GLU A 67 -17.64 -27.56 11.95
C GLU A 67 -16.57 -26.54 12.34
N THR A 68 -16.21 -25.65 11.40
CA THR A 68 -15.15 -24.67 11.61
C THR A 68 -15.60 -23.24 11.30
N PRO A 69 -15.00 -22.22 11.98
CA PRO A 69 -15.26 -20.81 11.64
C PRO A 69 -14.92 -20.46 10.19
N LEU A 70 -13.90 -21.08 9.61
CA LEU A 70 -13.50 -20.80 8.22
C LEU A 70 -14.54 -21.28 7.22
N GLU A 71 -15.21 -22.41 7.46
CA GLU A 71 -16.31 -22.88 6.60
C GLU A 71 -17.51 -21.93 6.63
N ALA A 72 -17.91 -21.48 7.81
CA ALA A 72 -18.98 -20.51 7.95
C ALA A 72 -18.64 -19.15 7.33
N LEU A 73 -17.37 -18.74 7.40
CA LEU A 73 -16.85 -17.51 6.81
C LEU A 73 -16.88 -17.60 5.29
N GLU A 74 -16.41 -18.71 4.71
CA GLU A 74 -16.43 -18.99 3.25
C GLU A 74 -17.86 -18.98 2.71
N ALA A 75 -18.82 -19.52 3.47
CA ALA A 75 -20.24 -19.49 3.13
C ALA A 75 -20.92 -18.11 3.35
N GLY A 76 -20.20 -17.10 3.86
CA GLY A 76 -20.71 -15.74 4.02
C GLY A 76 -21.60 -15.51 5.24
N HIS A 77 -21.59 -16.43 6.21
CA HIS A 77 -22.38 -16.29 7.45
C HIS A 77 -21.84 -15.22 8.40
N ALA A 78 -20.58 -14.80 8.22
CA ALA A 78 -19.97 -13.67 8.91
C ALA A 78 -19.03 -12.91 7.96
N ASP A 79 -18.47 -11.80 8.43
CA ASP A 79 -17.58 -10.96 7.66
C ASP A 79 -16.12 -11.23 8.03
N LEU A 80 -15.89 -11.57 9.30
CA LEU A 80 -14.57 -11.77 9.91
C LEU A 80 -14.53 -13.04 10.75
N ALA A 81 -13.33 -13.61 10.91
CA ALA A 81 -13.04 -14.68 11.87
C ALA A 81 -11.60 -14.58 12.39
N PHE A 82 -11.35 -15.12 13.59
CA PHE A 82 -9.98 -15.39 14.05
C PHE A 82 -9.56 -16.79 13.61
N THR A 83 -8.33 -16.91 13.12
CA THR A 83 -7.76 -18.20 12.74
C THR A 83 -6.26 -18.24 13.05
N SER A 84 -5.70 -19.45 13.19
CA SER A 84 -4.25 -19.62 13.26
C SER A 84 -3.65 -19.60 11.85
N ASN A 85 -2.47 -19.04 11.70
CA ASN A 85 -1.72 -19.07 10.43
C ASN A 85 -1.30 -20.49 10.01
N THR A 86 -1.45 -21.52 10.88
CA THR A 86 -1.20 -22.93 10.55
C THR A 86 -2.36 -23.61 9.83
N GLN A 87 -3.53 -22.97 9.74
CA GLN A 87 -4.69 -23.57 9.09
C GLN A 87 -4.47 -23.77 7.59
N SER A 88 -5.11 -24.80 7.04
CA SER A 88 -5.05 -25.09 5.61
C SER A 88 -5.63 -23.93 4.79
N TYR A 89 -5.00 -23.65 3.66
CA TYR A 89 -5.49 -22.63 2.71
C TYR A 89 -6.92 -22.91 2.28
N ARG A 90 -7.74 -21.85 2.24
CA ARG A 90 -9.09 -21.85 1.68
C ARG A 90 -9.24 -20.72 0.66
N GLN A 91 -9.79 -21.06 -0.51
CA GLN A 91 -9.95 -20.11 -1.59
C GLN A 91 -10.91 -18.98 -1.22
N GLY A 92 -10.51 -17.76 -1.48
CA GLY A 92 -11.33 -16.56 -1.24
C GLY A 92 -11.28 -16.02 0.19
N ILE A 93 -10.83 -16.80 1.17
CA ILE A 93 -10.51 -16.27 2.50
C ILE A 93 -9.22 -15.44 2.37
N THR A 94 -9.23 -14.25 2.96
CA THR A 94 -8.10 -13.32 2.90
C THR A 94 -7.68 -12.84 4.29
N THR A 95 -6.39 -12.61 4.47
CA THR A 95 -5.84 -12.06 5.71
C THR A 95 -6.08 -10.55 5.77
N VAL A 96 -6.78 -10.11 6.80
CA VAL A 96 -6.93 -8.69 7.14
C VAL A 96 -5.68 -8.19 7.86
N MET A 97 -5.31 -8.81 8.97
CA MET A 97 -4.10 -8.49 9.72
C MET A 97 -3.78 -9.58 10.77
N PRO A 98 -2.53 -9.70 11.21
CA PRO A 98 -2.20 -10.44 12.41
C PRO A 98 -2.70 -9.66 13.64
N ILE A 99 -3.17 -10.39 14.63
CA ILE A 99 -3.70 -9.79 15.88
C ILE A 99 -2.71 -9.97 17.03
N TYR A 100 -2.18 -11.17 17.21
CA TYR A 100 -1.18 -11.48 18.24
C TYR A 100 -0.48 -12.81 17.93
N PRO A 101 0.76 -12.99 18.39
CA PRO A 101 1.43 -14.28 18.30
C PRO A 101 0.89 -15.28 19.33
N THR A 102 0.70 -16.51 18.92
CA THR A 102 0.47 -17.67 19.77
C THR A 102 1.80 -18.41 19.93
N VAL A 103 2.27 -18.50 21.16
CA VAL A 103 3.62 -18.98 21.47
C VAL A 103 3.58 -20.45 21.88
N LEU A 104 4.54 -21.20 21.40
CA LEU A 104 4.73 -22.60 21.72
C LEU A 104 5.55 -22.74 23.02
N HIS A 105 4.90 -23.10 24.10
CA HIS A 105 5.56 -23.39 25.38
C HIS A 105 5.78 -24.90 25.51
N ILE A 106 7.02 -25.32 25.44
CA ILE A 106 7.39 -26.73 25.66
C ILE A 106 7.94 -26.86 27.07
N LEU A 107 7.18 -27.51 27.92
CA LEU A 107 7.51 -27.75 29.33
C LEU A 107 7.97 -29.20 29.48
N TYR A 108 9.14 -29.41 30.05
CA TYR A 108 9.64 -30.78 30.31
C TYR A 108 9.95 -31.00 31.80
N ARG A 109 9.87 -32.27 32.23
CA ARG A 109 10.11 -32.64 33.64
C ARG A 109 11.54 -32.34 34.03
N ARG A 110 11.71 -31.69 35.19
CA ARG A 110 13.02 -31.50 35.82
C ARG A 110 13.65 -32.89 36.12
N GLY A 111 14.93 -33.01 35.80
CA GLY A 111 15.67 -34.27 35.91
C GLY A 111 15.77 -35.10 34.64
N ARG A 112 15.03 -34.76 33.59
CA ARG A 112 15.31 -35.26 32.24
C ARG A 112 16.41 -34.40 31.63
N SER A 113 17.56 -34.98 31.39
CA SER A 113 18.68 -34.31 30.69
C SER A 113 18.40 -34.34 29.21
N ALA A 114 18.58 -33.19 28.53
CA ALA A 114 18.51 -33.06 27.07
C ALA A 114 19.46 -31.93 26.63
N ASP A 115 20.34 -32.26 25.72
CA ASP A 115 21.28 -31.27 25.12
C ASP A 115 20.63 -30.58 23.91
N SER A 116 19.52 -31.12 23.41
CA SER A 116 18.78 -30.60 22.26
C SER A 116 17.28 -30.86 22.40
N ALA A 117 16.47 -30.18 21.57
CA ALA A 117 15.03 -30.46 21.47
C ALA A 117 14.77 -31.89 20.96
N GLU A 118 15.62 -32.36 20.06
CA GLU A 118 15.56 -33.74 19.54
C GLU A 118 15.74 -34.77 20.63
N ASP A 119 16.78 -34.65 21.47
CA ASP A 119 17.07 -35.58 22.57
C ASP A 119 15.95 -35.60 23.62
N LEU A 120 15.34 -34.44 23.86
CA LEU A 120 14.23 -34.31 24.78
C LEU A 120 12.98 -35.08 24.33
N LEU A 121 12.66 -34.95 23.04
CA LEU A 121 11.42 -35.53 22.49
C LEU A 121 11.52 -37.00 22.20
N ARG A 122 12.69 -37.53 21.79
CA ARG A 122 12.86 -38.95 21.51
C ARG A 122 12.60 -39.82 22.75
N GLY A 123 11.70 -40.79 22.61
CA GLY A 123 11.28 -41.68 23.66
C GLY A 123 10.47 -41.03 24.79
N ALA A 124 10.03 -39.77 24.61
CA ALA A 124 9.25 -39.06 25.62
C ALA A 124 7.76 -39.41 25.57
N THR A 125 7.10 -39.33 26.75
CA THR A 125 5.65 -39.22 26.84
C THR A 125 5.26 -37.73 26.69
N VAL A 126 4.48 -37.39 25.67
CA VAL A 126 4.17 -36.01 25.32
C VAL A 126 2.67 -35.75 25.35
N ASN A 127 2.27 -34.78 26.14
CA ASN A 127 0.93 -34.20 26.08
C ASN A 127 0.95 -32.96 25.18
N ALA A 128 0.47 -33.09 23.94
CA ALA A 128 0.35 -32.02 22.98
C ALA A 128 -1.12 -31.65 22.66
N GLY A 129 -2.04 -32.12 23.51
CA GLY A 129 -3.48 -32.02 23.26
C GLY A 129 -4.02 -33.14 22.37
N PRO A 130 -5.34 -33.16 22.13
CA PRO A 130 -6.00 -34.20 21.35
C PRO A 130 -5.58 -34.25 19.91
N VAL A 131 -5.79 -35.41 19.29
CA VAL A 131 -5.57 -35.59 17.84
C VAL A 131 -6.34 -34.51 17.03
N GLY A 132 -5.68 -33.88 16.09
CA GLY A 132 -6.26 -32.80 15.27
C GLY A 132 -6.24 -31.40 15.93
N SER A 133 -5.75 -31.26 17.16
CA SER A 133 -5.55 -29.95 17.77
C SER A 133 -4.40 -29.19 17.05
N ALA A 134 -4.48 -27.85 17.02
CA ALA A 134 -3.45 -27.01 16.42
C ALA A 134 -2.07 -27.19 17.10
N SER A 135 -2.05 -27.39 18.43
CA SER A 135 -0.82 -27.67 19.19
C SER A 135 -0.15 -28.98 18.76
N ARG A 136 -0.94 -30.05 18.57
CA ARG A 136 -0.41 -31.32 18.11
C ARG A 136 0.08 -31.28 16.68
N GLN A 137 -0.67 -30.66 15.77
CA GLN A 137 -0.25 -30.48 14.40
C GLN A 137 1.06 -29.69 14.32
N LEU A 138 1.16 -28.58 15.04
CA LEU A 138 2.37 -27.78 15.07
C LEU A 138 3.57 -28.56 15.60
N LEU A 139 3.39 -29.32 16.70
CA LEU A 139 4.48 -30.16 17.22
C LEU A 139 4.91 -31.22 16.21
N THR A 140 3.97 -31.89 15.54
CA THR A 140 4.29 -32.90 14.51
C THR A 140 5.08 -32.25 13.34
N GLU A 141 4.72 -31.04 12.90
CA GLU A 141 5.45 -30.31 11.85
C GLU A 141 6.87 -29.93 12.34
N ILE A 142 7.03 -29.51 13.60
CA ILE A 142 8.33 -29.21 14.20
C ILE A 142 9.17 -30.48 14.33
N MET A 143 8.60 -31.57 14.82
CA MET A 143 9.27 -32.85 14.91
C MET A 143 9.81 -33.33 13.57
N ALA A 144 8.99 -33.22 12.51
CA ALA A 144 9.42 -33.54 11.16
C ALA A 144 10.60 -32.66 10.68
N SER A 145 10.66 -31.39 11.10
CA SER A 145 11.79 -30.50 10.80
C SER A 145 13.08 -30.87 11.56
N LEU A 146 12.95 -31.63 12.66
CA LEU A 146 14.06 -32.09 13.49
C LEU A 146 14.40 -33.60 13.23
N ASP A 147 13.86 -34.18 12.15
CA ASP A 147 14.00 -35.60 11.82
C ASP A 147 13.53 -36.57 12.95
N ILE A 148 12.48 -36.18 13.64
CA ILE A 148 11.80 -37.00 14.68
C ILE A 148 10.51 -37.56 14.10
N GLU A 149 10.38 -38.88 14.05
CA GLU A 149 9.14 -39.52 13.62
C GLU A 149 8.09 -39.55 14.75
N GLU A 150 6.79 -39.59 14.40
CA GLU A 150 5.73 -39.77 15.42
C GLU A 150 5.89 -41.06 16.22
N SER A 151 6.51 -42.08 15.66
CA SER A 151 6.84 -43.35 16.33
C SER A 151 7.89 -43.21 17.44
N ASP A 152 8.72 -42.15 17.36
CA ASP A 152 9.75 -41.87 18.37
C ASP A 152 9.16 -41.27 19.68
N VAL A 153 7.89 -40.87 19.64
CA VAL A 153 7.20 -40.17 20.75
C VAL A 153 5.93 -40.90 21.15
N THR A 154 5.66 -40.99 22.45
CA THR A 154 4.40 -41.53 22.96
C THR A 154 3.44 -40.40 23.32
N PHE A 155 2.45 -40.12 22.44
CA PHE A 155 1.46 -39.11 22.72
C PHE A 155 0.41 -39.56 23.73
N VAL A 156 0.08 -38.68 24.69
CA VAL A 156 -0.93 -38.91 25.75
C VAL A 156 -1.90 -37.72 25.76
N ASP A 157 -3.18 -37.97 25.50
CA ASP A 157 -4.21 -36.90 25.42
C ASP A 157 -4.77 -36.55 26.83
N LYS A 158 -4.83 -37.52 27.73
CA LYS A 158 -5.30 -37.35 29.12
C LYS A 158 -4.37 -38.13 30.06
N PRO A 159 -3.21 -37.57 30.42
CA PRO A 159 -2.25 -38.27 31.21
C PRO A 159 -2.80 -38.53 32.62
N THR A 160 -2.73 -39.80 33.08
CA THR A 160 -3.01 -40.18 34.45
C THR A 160 -1.81 -39.97 35.38
N THR A 161 -0.62 -39.84 34.79
CA THR A 161 0.65 -39.47 35.41
C THR A 161 1.23 -38.27 34.71
N LEU A 162 2.11 -37.55 35.37
CA LEU A 162 2.79 -36.39 34.72
C LEU A 162 3.57 -36.88 33.51
N PRO A 163 3.27 -36.38 32.28
CA PRO A 163 4.03 -36.72 31.10
C PRO A 163 5.44 -36.13 31.16
N ASP A 164 6.36 -36.65 30.34
CA ASP A 164 7.72 -36.10 30.25
C ASP A 164 7.72 -34.70 29.67
N VAL A 165 6.84 -34.43 28.70
CA VAL A 165 6.71 -33.17 28.04
C VAL A 165 5.25 -32.73 27.98
N ASN A 166 4.99 -31.48 28.37
CA ASN A 166 3.72 -30.80 28.16
C ASN A 166 3.91 -29.66 27.16
N LEU A 167 3.12 -29.68 26.10
CA LEU A 167 3.08 -28.62 25.12
C LEU A 167 1.87 -27.72 25.42
N VAL A 168 2.12 -26.44 25.57
CA VAL A 168 1.07 -25.43 25.75
C VAL A 168 1.20 -24.39 24.63
N TYR A 169 0.20 -24.35 23.76
CA TYR A 169 0.15 -23.45 22.62
C TYR A 169 -0.87 -22.37 22.91
N VAL A 170 -0.41 -21.26 23.50
CA VAL A 170 -1.23 -20.13 23.92
C VAL A 170 -0.48 -18.82 23.67
N PRO A 171 -1.20 -17.70 23.54
CA PRO A 171 -0.57 -16.39 23.54
C PRO A 171 0.27 -16.17 24.79
N ILE A 172 1.29 -15.31 24.68
CA ILE A 172 2.09 -14.96 25.84
C ILE A 172 1.20 -14.22 26.87
N SER A 173 0.86 -14.92 27.93
CA SER A 173 0.00 -14.41 28.99
C SER A 173 0.39 -15.06 30.31
N PRO A 174 0.63 -14.29 31.38
CA PRO A 174 1.07 -14.85 32.66
C PRO A 174 0.10 -15.88 33.26
N GLN A 175 -1.21 -15.65 33.13
CA GLN A 175 -2.20 -16.42 33.86
C GLN A 175 -2.29 -17.91 33.47
N PRO A 176 -2.47 -18.32 32.18
CA PRO A 176 -2.69 -19.75 31.89
C PRO A 176 -1.45 -20.61 32.15
N ILE A 177 -0.26 -20.10 31.89
CA ILE A 177 0.99 -20.83 32.13
C ILE A 177 1.27 -20.89 33.63
N ARG A 178 1.10 -19.82 34.37
CA ARG A 178 1.26 -19.76 35.82
C ARG A 178 0.29 -20.71 36.52
N ALA A 179 -0.98 -20.72 36.13
CA ALA A 179 -1.98 -21.63 36.66
C ALA A 179 -1.60 -23.11 36.47
N LEU A 180 -1.00 -23.46 35.31
CA LEU A 180 -0.48 -24.81 35.08
C LEU A 180 0.72 -25.12 35.97
N LEU A 181 1.69 -24.21 36.06
CA LEU A 181 2.92 -24.42 36.84
C LEU A 181 2.69 -24.44 38.35
N GLU A 182 1.66 -23.75 38.84
CA GLU A 182 1.27 -23.71 40.26
C GLU A 182 0.27 -24.82 40.64
N GLN A 183 -0.21 -25.60 39.66
CA GLN A 183 -1.16 -26.70 39.93
C GLN A 183 -0.58 -27.70 40.92
N GLU A 184 -1.42 -28.21 41.83
CA GLU A 184 -1.03 -29.24 42.78
C GLU A 184 -0.50 -30.51 42.10
N GLY A 185 0.67 -30.98 42.50
CA GLY A 185 1.39 -32.10 41.90
C GLY A 185 2.19 -31.76 40.63
N VAL A 186 2.08 -30.52 40.10
CA VAL A 186 2.85 -30.02 38.95
C VAL A 186 3.91 -29.01 39.38
N ALA A 187 3.65 -28.29 40.47
CA ALA A 187 4.52 -27.22 40.95
C ALA A 187 5.97 -27.67 41.12
N GLY A 188 6.91 -26.97 40.51
CA GLY A 188 8.33 -27.28 40.55
C GLY A 188 8.79 -28.52 39.76
N GLN A 189 7.86 -29.23 39.10
CA GLN A 189 8.19 -30.43 38.31
C GLN A 189 8.66 -30.15 36.88
N TYR A 190 8.31 -29.01 36.34
CA TYR A 190 8.61 -28.65 34.94
C TYR A 190 9.53 -27.44 34.84
N THR A 191 10.26 -27.40 33.76
CA THR A 191 10.99 -26.25 33.26
C THR A 191 10.73 -26.06 31.75
N PHE A 192 11.18 -24.94 31.17
CA PHE A 192 10.98 -24.66 29.77
C PHE A 192 12.09 -25.26 28.92
N LEU A 193 11.74 -25.83 27.76
CA LEU A 193 12.68 -26.17 26.73
C LEU A 193 12.97 -24.89 25.88
N SER A 194 14.24 -24.63 25.67
CA SER A 194 14.73 -23.65 24.70
C SER A 194 15.34 -24.35 23.50
N PHE A 195 15.09 -23.83 22.28
CA PHE A 195 15.75 -24.27 21.03
C PHE A 195 17.16 -23.66 20.85
N GLY A 196 17.80 -23.27 21.93
CA GLY A 196 19.08 -22.61 21.95
C GLY A 196 19.04 -21.29 22.71
N SER A 197 20.07 -20.47 22.55
CA SER A 197 20.15 -19.13 23.11
C SER A 197 19.53 -18.08 22.13
N PRO A 198 19.15 -16.89 22.61
CA PRO A 198 18.60 -15.84 21.72
C PRO A 198 19.52 -15.46 20.56
N GLU A 199 20.83 -15.61 20.73
CA GLU A 199 21.86 -15.31 19.73
C GLU A 199 21.92 -16.35 18.61
N ASP A 200 21.28 -17.52 18.80
CA ASP A 200 21.26 -18.59 17.80
C ASP A 200 20.29 -18.31 16.64
N VAL A 201 19.44 -17.31 16.77
CA VAL A 201 18.56 -16.88 15.65
C VAL A 201 19.40 -16.32 14.51
N GLY A 202 19.33 -16.96 13.36
CA GLY A 202 20.12 -16.62 12.18
C GLY A 202 21.54 -17.26 12.16
N SER A 203 21.84 -18.15 13.11
CA SER A 203 23.14 -18.87 13.17
C SER A 203 23.16 -20.15 12.32
N GLY A 204 22.00 -20.61 11.85
CA GLY A 204 21.83 -21.88 11.14
C GLY A 204 21.56 -23.08 12.07
N GLY A 205 21.15 -22.83 13.32
CA GLY A 205 20.81 -23.85 14.30
C GLY A 205 19.41 -24.48 14.12
N GLU A 206 18.95 -25.23 15.17
CA GLU A 206 17.65 -25.92 15.16
C GLU A 206 16.47 -24.99 14.92
N ILE A 207 16.48 -23.81 15.53
CA ILE A 207 15.42 -22.82 15.37
C ILE A 207 15.30 -22.31 13.95
N ASP A 208 16.42 -22.02 13.28
CA ASP A 208 16.44 -21.53 11.90
C ASP A 208 16.00 -22.62 10.93
N ARG A 209 16.37 -23.88 11.19
CA ARG A 209 15.91 -25.04 10.42
C ARG A 209 14.40 -25.20 10.55
N ALA A 210 13.85 -25.10 11.77
CA ALA A 210 12.42 -25.20 12.01
C ALA A 210 11.64 -24.09 11.27
N VAL A 211 12.13 -22.86 11.29
CA VAL A 211 11.55 -21.71 10.57
C VAL A 211 11.67 -21.86 9.05
N LEU A 212 12.83 -22.31 8.56
CA LEU A 212 13.04 -22.49 7.12
C LEU A 212 12.09 -23.54 6.52
N LEU A 213 11.84 -24.63 7.25
CA LEU A 213 10.95 -25.69 6.81
C LEU A 213 9.47 -25.39 7.06
N ASN A 214 9.17 -24.47 7.97
CA ASN A 214 7.82 -24.05 8.32
C ASN A 214 7.71 -22.51 8.25
N PRO A 215 7.54 -21.90 7.08
CA PRO A 215 7.56 -20.44 6.93
C PRO A 215 6.40 -19.71 7.63
N ARG A 216 5.47 -20.45 8.25
CA ARG A 216 4.35 -19.91 9.03
C ARG A 216 4.68 -19.71 10.53
N VAL A 217 5.83 -20.21 10.95
CA VAL A 217 6.32 -20.01 12.32
C VAL A 217 7.42 -18.95 12.32
N SER A 218 7.56 -18.24 13.42
CA SER A 218 8.62 -17.27 13.66
C SER A 218 9.35 -17.57 14.95
N PRO A 219 10.66 -17.23 15.08
CA PRO A 219 11.36 -17.33 16.35
C PRO A 219 10.71 -16.39 17.37
N PHE A 220 10.61 -16.84 18.62
CA PHE A 220 10.08 -16.04 19.70
C PHE A 220 10.91 -16.24 20.97
N ILE A 221 11.21 -15.14 21.67
CA ILE A 221 11.95 -15.18 22.92
C ILE A 221 11.00 -14.90 24.09
N ILE A 222 10.84 -15.87 24.98
CA ILE A 222 10.13 -15.67 26.26
C ILE A 222 11.14 -15.09 27.25
N PRO A 223 10.93 -13.85 27.75
CA PRO A 223 11.84 -13.23 28.70
C PRO A 223 11.88 -13.95 30.05
N VAL A 224 12.99 -13.79 30.77
CA VAL A 224 13.14 -14.25 32.18
C VAL A 224 12.02 -13.70 33.04
N GLY A 225 11.47 -14.53 33.92
CA GLY A 225 10.47 -14.11 34.89
C GLY A 225 9.08 -13.78 34.31
N THR A 226 8.81 -14.09 33.02
CA THR A 226 7.50 -13.85 32.42
C THR A 226 6.34 -14.46 33.16
N TYR A 227 6.57 -15.61 33.81
CA TYR A 227 5.58 -16.39 34.55
C TYR A 227 5.87 -16.47 36.07
N GLY A 228 6.33 -15.38 36.65
CA GLY A 228 6.78 -15.33 38.05
C GLY A 228 8.29 -15.53 38.15
N ASP A 229 8.75 -16.60 38.80
CA ASP A 229 10.19 -16.93 38.86
C ASP A 229 10.66 -17.72 37.62
N LEU A 230 9.76 -18.06 36.71
CA LEU A 230 10.04 -18.81 35.48
C LEU A 230 9.77 -17.98 34.23
N PRO A 231 10.48 -18.27 33.14
CA PRO A 231 11.70 -19.07 33.04
C PRO A 231 12.88 -18.40 33.77
N GLU A 232 13.85 -19.19 34.22
CA GLU A 232 15.06 -18.71 34.90
C GLU A 232 16.06 -18.06 33.93
N GLU A 233 16.04 -18.49 32.64
CA GLU A 233 16.81 -17.95 31.52
C GLU A 233 15.87 -17.60 30.36
N PRO A 234 16.29 -16.76 29.40
CA PRO A 234 15.48 -16.50 28.20
C PRO A 234 15.21 -17.80 27.43
N VAL A 235 13.98 -18.04 27.03
CA VAL A 235 13.60 -19.25 26.28
C VAL A 235 13.39 -18.88 24.81
N LEU A 236 14.24 -19.40 23.93
CA LEU A 236 14.04 -19.34 22.50
C LEU A 236 13.04 -20.42 22.08
N THR A 237 11.95 -20.01 21.47
CA THR A 237 10.87 -20.90 21.02
C THR A 237 10.28 -20.40 19.71
N LEU A 238 9.14 -20.98 19.31
CA LEU A 238 8.42 -20.64 18.08
C LEU A 238 7.08 -20.00 18.42
N ALA A 239 6.65 -19.09 17.56
CA ALA A 239 5.33 -18.50 17.59
C ALA A 239 4.67 -18.57 16.22
N VAL A 240 3.34 -18.56 16.25
CA VAL A 240 2.49 -18.49 15.05
C VAL A 240 1.48 -17.38 15.25
N ASP A 241 1.29 -16.57 14.22
CA ASP A 241 0.33 -15.49 14.28
C ASP A 241 -1.12 -15.97 14.31
N LYS A 242 -1.89 -15.38 15.19
CA LYS A 242 -3.35 -15.40 15.13
C LYS A 242 -3.77 -14.32 14.16
N LEU A 243 -4.45 -14.71 13.10
CA LEU A 243 -4.88 -13.82 12.01
C LEU A 243 -6.35 -13.43 12.19
N LEU A 244 -6.65 -12.17 11.90
CA LEU A 244 -7.97 -11.73 11.52
C LEU A 244 -8.12 -11.95 10.02
N VAL A 245 -9.09 -12.77 9.63
CA VAL A 245 -9.38 -13.10 8.23
C VAL A 245 -10.77 -12.64 7.85
N SER A 246 -10.98 -12.39 6.57
CA SER A 246 -12.26 -11.95 6.03
C SER A 246 -12.84 -12.95 5.03
N ARG A 247 -14.17 -12.89 4.89
CA ARG A 247 -14.91 -13.63 3.87
C ARG A 247 -14.53 -13.19 2.46
N PRO A 248 -14.80 -14.03 1.44
CA PRO A 248 -14.67 -13.63 0.05
C PRO A 248 -15.49 -12.37 -0.26
N GLY A 249 -14.90 -11.45 -1.03
CA GLY A 249 -15.59 -10.28 -1.57
C GLY A 249 -15.95 -9.19 -0.56
N LEU A 250 -15.33 -9.15 0.62
CA LEU A 250 -15.42 -7.97 1.49
C LEU A 250 -14.74 -6.78 0.81
N ASP A 251 -15.32 -5.59 0.94
CA ASP A 251 -14.82 -4.40 0.24
C ASP A 251 -13.46 -3.93 0.75
N GLY A 252 -12.56 -3.55 -0.17
CA GLY A 252 -11.18 -3.17 0.16
C GLY A 252 -11.06 -1.87 0.94
N ALA A 253 -11.91 -0.88 0.64
CA ALA A 253 -11.89 0.39 1.34
C ALA A 253 -12.40 0.23 2.78
N VAL A 254 -13.41 -0.59 2.97
CA VAL A 254 -13.98 -0.91 4.29
C VAL A 254 -12.96 -1.65 5.17
N VAL A 255 -12.19 -2.58 4.59
CA VAL A 255 -11.12 -3.30 5.32
C VAL A 255 -9.95 -2.36 5.62
N TYR A 256 -9.56 -1.51 4.68
CA TYR A 256 -8.52 -0.49 4.91
C TYR A 256 -8.88 0.40 6.11
N ASP A 257 -10.11 0.90 6.14
CA ASP A 257 -10.60 1.76 7.23
C ASP A 257 -10.65 1.01 8.57
N LEU A 258 -11.08 -0.26 8.57
CA LEU A 258 -11.08 -1.10 9.77
C LEU A 258 -9.66 -1.27 10.36
N ILE A 259 -8.68 -1.57 9.51
CA ILE A 259 -7.28 -1.72 9.94
C ILE A 259 -6.75 -0.41 10.52
N ASN A 260 -7.02 0.70 9.85
CA ASN A 260 -6.61 2.03 10.29
C ASN A 260 -7.19 2.37 11.66
N GLU A 261 -8.47 2.04 11.91
CA GLU A 261 -9.11 2.23 13.21
C GLU A 261 -8.53 1.31 14.29
N ILE A 262 -8.31 0.03 14.01
CA ILE A 262 -7.69 -0.91 14.96
C ILE A 262 -6.29 -0.41 15.33
N ARG A 263 -5.50 0.05 14.36
CA ARG A 263 -4.16 0.60 14.62
C ARG A 263 -4.21 1.88 15.44
N ARG A 264 -5.14 2.79 15.13
CA ARG A 264 -5.34 4.02 15.92
C ARG A 264 -5.67 3.72 17.37
N LEU A 265 -6.39 2.63 17.62
CA LEU A 265 -6.81 2.19 18.96
C LEU A 265 -5.81 1.24 19.63
N GLN A 266 -4.70 0.89 18.97
CA GLN A 266 -3.65 0.03 19.53
C GLN A 266 -3.19 0.47 20.94
N PRO A 267 -2.97 1.76 21.26
CA PRO A 267 -2.59 2.17 22.61
C PRO A 267 -3.65 1.82 23.67
N ALA A 268 -4.94 1.93 23.34
CA ALA A 268 -6.02 1.55 24.24
C ALA A 268 -6.13 0.03 24.46
N LEU A 269 -5.86 -0.75 23.41
CA LEU A 269 -5.79 -2.20 23.48
C LEU A 269 -4.56 -2.65 24.27
N ALA A 270 -3.39 -2.07 24.01
CA ALA A 270 -2.15 -2.36 24.70
C ALA A 270 -2.20 -2.00 26.20
N ALA A 271 -2.96 -0.97 26.59
CA ALA A 271 -3.17 -0.64 27.99
C ALA A 271 -3.92 -1.75 28.74
N LYS A 272 -4.79 -2.51 28.06
CA LYS A 272 -5.49 -3.66 28.63
C LYS A 272 -4.64 -4.92 28.67
N ARG A 273 -3.93 -5.20 27.58
CA ARG A 273 -3.07 -6.38 27.41
C ARG A 273 -1.75 -6.03 26.72
N PRO A 274 -0.80 -5.45 27.43
CA PRO A 274 0.46 -4.96 26.84
C PRO A 274 1.28 -6.05 26.17
N PHE A 275 1.23 -7.27 26.69
CA PHE A 275 1.97 -8.41 26.10
C PHE A 275 1.44 -8.88 24.75
N LEU A 276 0.18 -8.56 24.40
CA LEU A 276 -0.44 -9.03 23.17
C LEU A 276 -0.51 -7.95 22.09
N PHE A 277 -0.82 -6.73 22.48
CA PHE A 277 -1.16 -5.66 21.53
C PHE A 277 -0.08 -4.61 21.38
N ARG A 278 1.11 -4.83 21.95
CA ARG A 278 2.24 -3.91 21.83
C ARG A 278 2.59 -3.65 20.35
N ASP A 279 2.65 -4.73 19.58
CA ASP A 279 3.08 -4.71 18.19
C ASP A 279 1.89 -4.85 17.21
N LEU A 280 0.65 -4.69 17.70
CA LEU A 280 -0.55 -4.74 16.88
C LEU A 280 -0.50 -3.64 15.80
N GLY A 281 -0.60 -4.04 14.54
CA GLY A 281 -0.54 -3.13 13.41
C GLY A 281 0.88 -2.69 13.05
N ALA A 282 1.94 -3.31 13.60
CA ALA A 282 3.27 -3.25 13.02
C ALA A 282 3.26 -3.81 11.59
N ASP A 283 4.26 -3.43 10.80
CA ASP A 283 4.39 -3.94 9.44
C ASP A 283 4.51 -5.47 9.50
N PHE A 284 3.61 -6.13 8.79
CA PHE A 284 3.52 -7.56 8.82
C PHE A 284 3.96 -8.16 7.48
N ASP A 285 4.81 -9.16 7.57
CA ASP A 285 5.28 -9.89 6.40
C ASP A 285 4.19 -10.83 5.89
N ALA A 286 3.61 -10.47 4.75
CA ALA A 286 2.59 -11.28 4.10
C ALA A 286 3.14 -12.58 3.49
N SER A 287 4.47 -12.73 3.33
CA SER A 287 5.10 -13.89 2.70
C SER A 287 4.89 -15.18 3.49
N GLY A 288 4.83 -15.06 4.83
CA GLY A 288 4.55 -16.17 5.73
C GLY A 288 3.06 -16.46 5.95
N SER A 289 2.13 -15.68 5.37
CA SER A 289 0.69 -15.89 5.60
C SER A 289 0.13 -17.02 4.74
N THR A 290 -0.64 -17.91 5.38
CA THR A 290 -1.36 -18.98 4.67
C THR A 290 -2.42 -18.45 3.72
N PHE A 291 -3.08 -17.35 4.07
CA PHE A 291 -4.11 -16.73 3.25
C PHE A 291 -3.57 -15.49 2.56
N VAL A 292 -4.00 -15.28 1.32
CA VAL A 292 -3.62 -14.09 0.54
C VAL A 292 -4.03 -12.83 1.31
N LEU A 293 -3.17 -11.83 1.30
CA LEU A 293 -3.47 -10.55 1.93
C LEU A 293 -4.67 -9.88 1.27
N HIS A 294 -5.60 -9.38 2.08
CA HIS A 294 -6.78 -8.66 1.57
C HIS A 294 -6.36 -7.40 0.79
N PRO A 295 -7.05 -7.01 -0.31
CA PRO A 295 -6.69 -5.80 -1.06
C PRO A 295 -6.64 -4.52 -0.21
N GLY A 296 -7.55 -4.38 0.78
CA GLY A 296 -7.50 -3.27 1.73
C GLY A 296 -6.28 -3.29 2.64
N SER A 297 -5.81 -4.47 3.02
CA SER A 297 -4.59 -4.66 3.81
C SER A 297 -3.33 -4.36 3.00
N GLN A 298 -3.33 -4.76 1.71
CA GLN A 298 -2.25 -4.39 0.78
C GLN A 298 -2.16 -2.88 0.59
N ALA A 299 -3.31 -2.21 0.37
CA ALA A 299 -3.35 -0.76 0.27
C ALA A 299 -2.86 -0.08 1.56
N PHE A 300 -3.18 -0.67 2.72
CA PHE A 300 -2.73 -0.16 4.01
C PHE A 300 -1.21 -0.33 4.21
N SER A 301 -0.61 -1.46 3.79
CA SER A 301 0.84 -1.70 3.94
C SER A 301 1.70 -0.74 3.14
N VAL A 302 1.20 -0.29 1.97
CA VAL A 302 1.92 0.66 1.10
C VAL A 302 1.51 2.13 1.30
N ARG A 303 0.68 2.45 2.32
CA ARG A 303 0.15 3.80 2.56
C ARG A 303 1.24 4.86 2.79
N ASP A 304 2.35 4.46 3.38
CA ASP A 304 3.50 5.33 3.69
C ASP A 304 4.51 5.38 2.54
N GLU A 305 4.32 4.58 1.48
CA GLU A 305 5.13 4.67 0.27
C GLU A 305 4.73 5.90 -0.55
N PRO A 306 5.72 6.64 -1.07
CA PRO A 306 5.41 7.80 -1.90
C PRO A 306 4.61 7.36 -3.13
N THR A 307 3.49 8.02 -3.36
CA THR A 307 2.65 7.78 -4.54
C THR A 307 3.45 7.98 -5.83
N LEU A 308 3.01 7.37 -6.93
CA LEU A 308 3.65 7.58 -8.23
C LEU A 308 3.76 9.07 -8.57
N TYR A 309 2.75 9.87 -8.17
CA TYR A 309 2.77 11.31 -8.37
C TYR A 309 3.88 11.99 -7.54
N GLU A 310 4.04 11.65 -6.28
CA GLU A 310 5.10 12.19 -5.42
C GLU A 310 6.49 11.74 -5.90
N ARG A 311 6.62 10.48 -6.31
CA ARG A 311 7.88 9.91 -6.82
C ARG A 311 8.33 10.57 -8.12
N TYR A 312 7.37 10.95 -9.00
CA TYR A 312 7.65 11.53 -10.32
C TYR A 312 7.26 13.01 -10.44
N SER A 313 6.83 13.66 -9.35
CA SER A 313 6.45 15.08 -9.38
C SER A 313 7.55 15.99 -9.93
N GLY A 314 8.79 15.77 -9.53
CA GLY A 314 9.94 16.50 -10.06
C GLY A 314 10.16 16.32 -11.57
N VAL A 315 9.95 15.11 -12.10
CA VAL A 315 10.05 14.82 -13.54
C VAL A 315 8.89 15.46 -14.31
N ALA A 316 7.68 15.40 -13.75
CA ALA A 316 6.50 16.04 -14.35
C ALA A 316 6.66 17.56 -14.43
N GLU A 317 7.20 18.21 -13.41
CA GLU A 317 7.49 19.64 -13.38
C GLU A 317 8.51 20.04 -14.47
N VAL A 318 9.59 19.27 -14.63
CA VAL A 318 10.59 19.47 -15.67
C VAL A 318 9.97 19.33 -17.06
N LEU A 319 9.13 18.31 -17.28
CA LEU A 319 8.44 18.11 -18.57
C LEU A 319 7.49 19.26 -18.90
N VAL A 320 6.69 19.71 -17.94
CA VAL A 320 5.78 20.86 -18.13
C VAL A 320 6.58 22.13 -18.47
N THR A 321 7.67 22.39 -17.74
CA THR A 321 8.55 23.53 -17.99
C THR A 321 9.17 23.46 -19.38
N LEU A 322 9.60 22.29 -19.82
CA LEU A 322 10.17 22.08 -21.15
C LEU A 322 9.13 22.32 -22.25
N VAL A 323 7.92 21.83 -22.09
CA VAL A 323 6.80 22.05 -23.03
C VAL A 323 6.46 23.53 -23.12
N ILE A 324 6.35 24.25 -22.01
CA ILE A 324 6.12 25.71 -22.00
C ILE A 324 7.27 26.44 -22.69
N GLY A 325 8.51 26.04 -22.42
CA GLY A 325 9.70 26.60 -23.08
C GLY A 325 9.69 26.40 -24.58
N LEU A 326 9.34 25.21 -25.07
CA LEU A 326 9.23 24.92 -26.50
C LEU A 326 8.11 25.72 -27.16
N ILE A 327 6.94 25.85 -26.56
CA ILE A 327 5.82 26.63 -27.07
C ILE A 327 6.21 28.12 -27.14
N SER A 328 6.78 28.64 -26.04
CA SER A 328 7.18 30.04 -25.94
C SER A 328 8.31 30.38 -26.94
N GLY A 329 9.30 29.49 -27.04
CA GLY A 329 10.39 29.61 -28.01
C GLY A 329 9.90 29.56 -29.46
N GLY A 330 9.01 28.59 -29.75
CA GLY A 330 8.39 28.48 -31.07
C GLY A 330 7.59 29.74 -31.44
N TYR A 331 6.81 30.28 -30.52
CA TYR A 331 6.07 31.52 -30.71
C TYR A 331 7.01 32.72 -30.99
N ALA A 332 8.09 32.84 -30.22
CA ALA A 332 9.07 33.89 -30.40
C ALA A 332 9.74 33.82 -31.81
N VAL A 333 10.10 32.61 -32.23
CA VAL A 333 10.68 32.40 -33.59
C VAL A 333 9.69 32.82 -34.69
N ILE A 334 8.42 32.43 -34.59
CA ILE A 334 7.37 32.80 -35.52
C ILE A 334 7.21 34.34 -35.54
N GLN A 335 7.21 34.99 -34.40
CA GLN A 335 7.08 36.43 -34.29
C GLN A 335 8.26 37.19 -34.92
N ILE A 336 9.50 36.71 -34.68
CA ILE A 336 10.71 37.27 -35.31
C ILE A 336 10.66 37.09 -36.83
N TYR A 337 10.24 35.91 -37.28
CA TYR A 337 10.11 35.64 -38.73
C TYR A 337 9.09 36.58 -39.39
N ASN A 338 7.92 36.73 -38.77
CA ASN A 338 6.87 37.63 -39.27
C ASN A 338 7.31 39.11 -39.25
N ARG A 339 8.02 39.57 -38.22
CA ARG A 339 8.61 40.92 -38.18
C ARG A 339 9.61 41.12 -39.30
N ARG A 340 10.50 40.17 -39.58
CA ARG A 340 11.48 40.29 -40.69
C ARG A 340 10.81 40.37 -42.05
N ARG A 341 9.69 39.65 -42.26
CA ARG A 341 8.90 39.75 -43.51
C ARG A 341 8.26 41.13 -43.69
N LYS A 342 7.75 41.70 -42.59
CA LYS A 342 7.13 43.04 -42.62
C LYS A 342 8.16 44.15 -42.83
N ASN A 343 9.29 44.13 -42.16
CA ASN A 343 10.33 45.15 -42.29
C ASN A 343 10.93 45.22 -43.72
N ARG A 344 10.84 44.16 -44.50
CA ARG A 344 11.36 44.19 -45.90
C ARG A 344 10.49 44.99 -46.80
N ILE A 345 9.18 45.05 -46.63
CA ILE A 345 8.31 45.89 -47.47
C ILE A 345 8.53 47.36 -47.17
N ASP A 346 8.89 47.70 -45.91
CA ASP A 346 9.16 49.08 -45.52
C ASP A 346 10.37 49.69 -46.34
N GLY A 347 11.37 48.86 -46.72
CA GLY A 347 12.48 49.24 -47.57
C GLY A 347 12.00 49.68 -48.95
N PHE A 348 11.11 48.91 -49.57
CA PHE A 348 10.55 49.26 -50.87
C PHE A 348 9.73 50.59 -50.89
N TYR A 349 9.02 50.85 -49.74
CA TYR A 349 8.36 52.16 -49.58
C TYR A 349 9.36 53.31 -49.60
N THR A 350 10.45 53.13 -48.83
CA THR A 350 11.49 54.19 -48.77
C THR A 350 12.10 54.46 -50.16
N ASP A 351 12.46 53.38 -50.87
CA ASP A 351 13.10 53.45 -52.17
C ASP A 351 12.17 54.16 -53.24
N VAL A 352 10.88 53.77 -53.21
CA VAL A 352 9.91 54.38 -54.11
C VAL A 352 9.67 55.90 -53.84
N MET A 353 9.59 56.26 -52.54
CA MET A 353 9.46 57.60 -52.07
C MET A 353 10.71 58.47 -52.44
N GLU A 354 11.90 57.89 -52.28
CA GLU A 354 13.15 58.52 -52.60
C GLU A 354 13.23 58.81 -54.11
N ILE A 355 12.78 57.89 -54.95
CA ILE A 355 12.69 58.14 -56.45
C ILE A 355 11.72 59.26 -56.71
N ARG A 356 10.52 59.30 -56.11
CA ARG A 356 9.55 60.35 -56.28
C ARG A 356 10.12 61.72 -55.86
N ASP A 357 10.77 61.78 -54.70
CA ASP A 357 11.30 63.07 -54.20
C ASP A 357 12.55 63.55 -54.96
N SER A 358 13.21 62.68 -55.72
CA SER A 358 14.34 63.06 -56.65
C SER A 358 13.86 63.76 -57.90
N ILE A 359 12.61 63.67 -58.27
CA ILE A 359 12.03 64.28 -59.46
C ILE A 359 11.27 65.57 -59.10
N ASN A 360 11.47 66.65 -59.83
CA ASN A 360 10.79 67.91 -59.63
C ASN A 360 10.25 68.44 -60.95
N GLU A 361 9.45 69.52 -60.91
CA GLU A 361 8.82 70.14 -62.10
C GLU A 361 9.84 70.55 -63.17
N ARG A 362 11.15 70.68 -62.85
CA ARG A 362 12.19 71.06 -63.78
C ARG A 362 12.97 69.88 -64.38
N SER A 363 12.62 68.63 -63.95
CA SER A 363 13.27 67.45 -64.48
C SER A 363 12.90 67.18 -65.93
N SER A 364 13.88 66.74 -66.72
CA SER A 364 13.70 66.41 -68.10
C SER A 364 12.82 65.20 -68.34
N GLU A 365 12.17 65.11 -69.52
CA GLU A 365 11.35 63.91 -69.84
C GLU A 365 12.14 62.60 -69.80
N ASN A 366 13.46 62.64 -70.10
CA ASN A 366 14.34 61.49 -70.02
C ASN A 366 14.58 61.08 -68.57
N GLU A 367 14.69 62.00 -67.60
CA GLU A 367 14.86 61.76 -66.18
C GLU A 367 13.56 61.18 -65.58
N LYS A 368 12.41 61.68 -65.96
CA LYS A 368 11.11 61.13 -65.57
C LYS A 368 10.91 59.70 -66.07
N ALA A 369 11.24 59.44 -67.36
CA ALA A 369 11.16 58.10 -67.93
C ALA A 369 12.10 57.11 -67.24
N ALA A 370 13.30 57.53 -66.86
CA ALA A 370 14.24 56.71 -66.11
C ALA A 370 13.71 56.40 -64.67
N ALA A 371 13.04 57.35 -64.01
CA ALA A 371 12.42 57.16 -62.72
C ALA A 371 11.25 56.19 -62.80
N VAL A 372 10.39 56.28 -63.80
CA VAL A 372 9.31 55.31 -64.03
C VAL A 372 9.86 53.89 -64.20
N GLU A 373 10.96 53.71 -64.93
CA GLU A 373 11.56 52.42 -65.15
C GLU A 373 12.11 51.82 -63.80
N LYS A 374 12.78 52.66 -62.99
CA LYS A 374 13.25 52.26 -61.66
C LYS A 374 12.09 51.82 -60.71
N VAL A 375 10.99 52.57 -60.72
CA VAL A 375 9.81 52.20 -59.95
C VAL A 375 9.23 50.83 -60.37
N ARG A 376 9.25 50.61 -61.73
CA ARG A 376 8.82 49.28 -62.25
C ARG A 376 9.79 48.17 -61.90
N GLU A 377 11.08 48.41 -61.87
CA GLU A 377 12.08 47.44 -61.40
C GLU A 377 11.83 47.08 -59.97
N LEU A 378 11.56 48.02 -59.03
CA LEU A 378 11.23 47.79 -57.65
C LEU A 378 9.91 47.03 -57.52
N GLN A 379 8.89 47.34 -58.35
CA GLN A 379 7.66 46.52 -58.33
C GLN A 379 7.93 45.07 -58.71
N ASN A 380 8.71 44.82 -59.76
CA ASN A 380 9.05 43.48 -60.21
C ASN A 380 9.85 42.70 -59.15
N GLU A 381 10.82 43.38 -58.51
CA GLU A 381 11.59 42.80 -57.44
C GLU A 381 10.68 42.43 -56.24
N ALA A 382 9.77 43.29 -55.82
CA ALA A 382 8.82 43.04 -54.78
C ALA A 382 7.87 41.89 -55.14
N PHE A 383 7.44 41.76 -56.41
CA PHE A 383 6.66 40.59 -56.85
C PHE A 383 7.46 39.29 -56.82
N ASP A 384 8.75 39.31 -57.29
CA ASP A 384 9.60 38.11 -57.18
C ASP A 384 9.81 37.67 -55.73
N MET A 385 10.02 38.62 -54.82
CA MET A 385 10.13 38.36 -53.42
C MET A 385 8.81 37.84 -52.78
N LEU A 386 7.65 38.28 -53.30
CA LEU A 386 6.36 37.75 -52.89
C LEU A 386 6.19 36.28 -53.33
N VAL A 387 6.50 36.01 -54.63
CA VAL A 387 6.42 34.66 -55.21
C VAL A 387 7.36 33.69 -54.46
N ARG A 388 8.53 34.18 -54.03
CA ARG A 388 9.49 33.39 -53.22
C ARG A 388 9.15 33.37 -51.73
N GLU A 389 7.95 33.79 -51.33
CA GLU A 389 7.48 33.84 -49.92
C GLU A 389 8.36 34.68 -48.97
N LYS A 390 9.22 35.55 -49.52
CA LYS A 390 10.07 36.44 -48.73
C LYS A 390 9.34 37.73 -48.28
N LEU A 391 8.24 38.09 -48.93
CA LEU A 391 7.29 39.12 -48.54
C LEU A 391 5.93 38.50 -48.23
N ALA A 392 5.13 39.20 -47.45
CA ALA A 392 3.74 38.78 -47.18
C ALA A 392 2.79 39.45 -48.20
N ALA A 393 1.81 38.68 -48.67
CA ALA A 393 0.69 39.19 -49.47
C ALA A 393 -0.36 39.83 -48.55
N ASP A 394 0.01 40.88 -47.84
CA ASP A 394 -0.83 41.58 -46.87
C ASP A 394 -1.24 42.99 -47.37
N ASP A 395 -1.95 43.74 -46.55
CA ASP A 395 -2.36 45.09 -46.86
C ASP A 395 -1.17 46.02 -47.16
N SER A 396 -0.02 45.79 -46.53
CA SER A 396 1.19 46.58 -46.78
C SER A 396 1.67 46.40 -48.21
N PHE A 397 1.74 45.19 -48.75
CA PHE A 397 2.10 44.92 -50.11
C PHE A 397 1.10 45.55 -51.08
N ARG A 398 -0.21 45.48 -50.80
CA ARG A 398 -1.25 46.11 -51.62
C ARG A 398 -1.09 47.65 -51.68
N ILE A 399 -0.84 48.28 -50.53
CA ILE A 399 -0.59 49.71 -50.43
C ILE A 399 0.67 50.07 -51.19
N PHE A 400 1.76 49.30 -51.12
CA PHE A 400 2.98 49.53 -51.91
C PHE A 400 2.72 49.57 -53.42
N ILE A 401 1.99 48.58 -53.95
CA ILE A 401 1.65 48.48 -55.34
C ILE A 401 0.77 49.68 -55.78
N THR A 402 -0.20 50.07 -54.95
CA THR A 402 -1.05 51.25 -55.23
C THR A 402 -0.20 52.51 -55.28
N LEU A 403 0.64 52.76 -54.28
CA LEU A 403 1.52 53.88 -54.17
C LEU A 403 2.49 53.99 -55.42
N SER A 404 3.10 52.85 -55.75
CA SER A 404 4.00 52.76 -56.91
C SER A 404 3.29 53.11 -58.24
N ASN A 405 2.04 52.60 -58.37
CA ASN A 405 1.23 52.92 -59.56
C ASN A 405 0.83 54.41 -59.64
N ASP A 406 0.48 55.02 -58.49
CA ASP A 406 0.15 56.42 -58.39
C ASP A 406 1.36 57.29 -58.77
N ILE A 407 2.56 56.95 -58.27
CA ILE A 407 3.81 57.65 -58.62
C ILE A 407 4.15 57.51 -60.13
N ILE A 408 3.98 56.30 -60.69
CA ILE A 408 4.17 56.12 -62.15
C ILE A 408 3.18 56.98 -62.95
N ALA A 409 1.94 57.15 -62.47
CA ALA A 409 0.94 57.99 -63.12
C ALA A 409 1.26 59.51 -63.02
N GLU A 410 1.80 59.92 -61.85
CA GLU A 410 2.23 61.31 -61.60
C GLU A 410 3.47 61.70 -62.42
N LEU A 411 4.39 60.77 -62.65
CA LEU A 411 5.63 61.02 -63.42
C LEU A 411 5.47 60.92 -64.96
N ARG A 412 4.32 60.51 -65.48
CA ARG A 412 3.98 60.46 -66.90
C ARG A 412 3.37 61.74 -67.33
#